data_d8f9b98c8143581609e79fb814374efa
#
_entry.id   d8f9b98c8143581609e79fb814374efa
#
_cell.length_a   1.000
_cell.length_b   1.000
_cell.length_c   1.000
_cell.angle_alpha   90.00
_cell.angle_beta   90.00
_cell.angle_gamma   90.00
#
_symmetry.space_group_name_H-M   'P 1'
#
loop_
_entity.id
_entity.type
_entity.pdbx_description
1 polymer ?
#
loop_
_entity_poly.entity_id
_entity_poly.type
_entity_poly.pdbx_seq_one_letter_code
_entity_poly.pdbx_strand_id
1 'polypeptide(L)'
;QERIVSRDPLKAYWKVDKMLKSQSYLKKYQKKDRYVIFHRIVIELLKVAAIVLILLGGNFLLQKDDQMESLPSFQTLYVPAGQRAELILPDSTKVWLNANSKLVYPTSFKKGIRQVELDGEAYFDVKHNEDNPFVVGTKSMNVTVLGTEFNVSAYSDIEEFNIALLRGSIELNLPDRSRRYRMTAGEQVFYKKGKYVSAQIGNMDYFKWKEGLLCFNNQPIHVIIDKLRLYYDVRIEVADLPFLEERYSGKFRVKEGIEQVLKVLQLEHKFTYVKDNELNLITIK
;
A
#
# COMPACT_ATOMS: atom_id res chain seq x y z
N GLN A 1 32.06 -117.83 -0.61
CA GLN A 1 32.96 -117.12 0.30
C GLN A 1 32.88 -115.60 0.00
N GLU A 2 32.12 -114.92 0.86
CA GLU A 2 32.01 -113.46 0.79
C GLU A 2 33.25 -112.79 1.32
N ARG A 3 33.85 -111.94 0.56
CA ARG A 3 34.95 -111.06 1.08
C ARG A 3 34.34 -109.92 1.84
N ILE A 4 34.55 -109.93 3.15
CA ILE A 4 34.26 -108.80 4.01
C ILE A 4 35.27 -107.73 3.70
N VAL A 5 34.84 -106.70 3.04
CA VAL A 5 35.66 -105.48 2.84
C VAL A 5 35.68 -104.70 4.14
N SER A 6 36.79 -104.80 4.87
CA SER A 6 37.02 -103.94 6.05
C SER A 6 37.02 -102.48 5.65
N ARG A 7 35.97 -101.79 5.94
CA ARG A 7 35.92 -100.32 5.85
C ARG A 7 36.68 -99.71 7.01
N ASP A 8 37.86 -99.19 6.75
CA ASP A 8 38.69 -98.54 7.72
C ASP A 8 37.93 -97.35 8.33
N PRO A 9 37.52 -97.41 9.62
CA PRO A 9 36.71 -96.40 10.27
C PRO A 9 37.46 -95.04 10.41
N LEU A 10 38.80 -95.07 10.46
CA LEU A 10 39.64 -93.86 10.51
C LEU A 10 39.55 -93.07 9.23
N LYS A 11 39.54 -93.68 8.07
CA LYS A 11 39.40 -93.01 6.80
C LYS A 11 38.03 -92.30 6.65
N ALA A 12 36.96 -92.93 7.12
CA ALA A 12 35.65 -92.37 7.16
C ALA A 12 35.60 -91.13 8.11
N TYR A 13 36.19 -91.25 9.31
CA TYR A 13 36.29 -90.14 10.24
C TYR A 13 37.04 -88.92 9.64
N TRP A 14 38.19 -89.14 9.09
CA TRP A 14 38.99 -88.04 8.45
C TRP A 14 38.25 -87.36 7.27
N LYS A 15 37.47 -88.12 6.52
CA LYS A 15 36.66 -87.60 5.42
C LYS A 15 35.53 -86.71 5.94
N VAL A 16 34.87 -87.12 7.04
CA VAL A 16 33.77 -86.32 7.64
C VAL A 16 34.38 -85.10 8.35
N ASP A 17 35.50 -85.23 9.12
CA ASP A 17 36.15 -84.08 9.73
C ASP A 17 36.60 -83.04 8.75
N LYS A 18 37.17 -83.47 7.59
CA LYS A 18 37.56 -82.59 6.50
C LYS A 18 36.36 -81.86 5.86
N MET A 19 35.21 -82.54 5.70
CA MET A 19 33.98 -81.95 5.20
C MET A 19 33.40 -80.95 6.19
N LEU A 20 33.35 -81.24 7.45
CA LEU A 20 32.86 -80.33 8.48
C LEU A 20 33.71 -79.04 8.60
N LYS A 21 35.05 -79.25 8.58
CA LYS A 21 35.97 -78.12 8.54
C LYS A 21 35.79 -77.25 7.27
N SER A 22 35.66 -77.86 6.13
CA SER A 22 35.45 -77.11 4.89
C SER A 22 34.13 -76.35 4.91
N GLN A 23 33.02 -76.94 5.44
CA GLN A 23 31.77 -76.21 5.56
C GLN A 23 31.80 -75.06 6.55
N SER A 24 32.56 -75.25 7.68
CA SER A 24 32.73 -74.15 8.65
C SER A 24 33.56 -73.00 8.09
N TYR A 25 34.58 -73.28 7.31
CA TYR A 25 35.36 -72.26 6.57
C TYR A 25 34.52 -71.52 5.54
N LEU A 26 33.70 -72.20 4.75
CA LEU A 26 32.81 -71.57 3.78
C LEU A 26 31.79 -70.69 4.42
N LYS A 27 31.14 -71.11 5.53
CA LYS A 27 30.21 -70.27 6.32
C LYS A 27 30.90 -69.02 6.87
N LYS A 28 32.14 -69.12 7.31
CA LYS A 28 32.91 -67.99 7.86
C LYS A 28 33.26 -66.97 6.78
N TYR A 29 33.63 -67.44 5.58
CA TYR A 29 33.91 -66.57 4.41
C TYR A 29 32.63 -65.86 3.91
N GLN A 30 31.52 -66.56 3.75
CA GLN A 30 30.28 -65.96 3.33
C GLN A 30 29.77 -64.87 4.31
N LYS A 31 29.96 -65.04 5.61
CA LYS A 31 29.57 -64.05 6.62
C LYS A 31 30.47 -62.81 6.55
N LYS A 32 31.75 -62.94 6.23
CA LYS A 32 32.67 -61.83 6.11
C LYS A 32 32.40 -61.00 4.85
N ASP A 33 32.07 -61.62 3.71
CA ASP A 33 31.73 -60.93 2.49
C ASP A 33 30.41 -60.15 2.61
N ARG A 34 29.39 -60.72 3.24
CA ARG A 34 28.13 -60.02 3.52
C ARG A 34 28.31 -58.75 4.37
N TYR A 35 29.18 -58.81 5.38
CA TYR A 35 29.46 -57.67 6.25
C TYR A 35 30.20 -56.55 5.48
N VAL A 36 31.15 -56.89 4.64
CA VAL A 36 31.89 -55.92 3.78
C VAL A 36 30.97 -55.28 2.75
N ILE A 37 30.10 -56.06 2.11
CA ILE A 37 29.11 -55.54 1.17
C ILE A 37 28.11 -54.60 1.87
N PHE A 38 27.58 -55.02 3.01
CA PHE A 38 26.67 -54.17 3.83
C PHE A 38 27.34 -52.83 4.21
N HIS A 39 28.58 -52.87 4.66
CA HIS A 39 29.33 -51.67 5.06
C HIS A 39 29.54 -50.73 3.89
N ARG A 40 29.84 -51.24 2.68
CA ARG A 40 29.96 -50.45 1.47
C ARG A 40 28.63 -49.79 1.08
N ILE A 41 27.52 -50.52 1.14
CA ILE A 41 26.19 -49.97 0.84
C ILE A 41 25.85 -48.86 1.83
N VAL A 42 26.09 -49.04 3.11
CA VAL A 42 25.84 -48.02 4.13
C VAL A 42 26.67 -46.76 3.88
N ILE A 43 27.95 -46.90 3.51
CA ILE A 43 28.82 -45.75 3.18
C ILE A 43 28.32 -45.01 1.95
N GLU A 44 27.88 -45.69 0.90
CA GLU A 44 27.30 -45.04 -0.28
C GLU A 44 25.98 -44.33 0.03
N LEU A 45 25.12 -44.91 0.85
CA LEU A 45 23.89 -44.25 1.34
C LEU A 45 24.20 -43.00 2.17
N LEU A 46 25.22 -43.07 3.04
CA LEU A 46 25.65 -41.90 3.82
C LEU A 46 26.19 -40.76 2.94
N LYS A 47 26.92 -41.10 1.87
CA LYS A 47 27.36 -40.06 0.90
C LYS A 47 26.21 -39.40 0.21
N VAL A 48 25.20 -40.16 -0.25
CA VAL A 48 23.99 -39.63 -0.88
C VAL A 48 23.21 -38.74 0.13
N ALA A 49 23.05 -39.21 1.36
CA ALA A 49 22.39 -38.43 2.40
C ALA A 49 23.14 -37.12 2.72
N ALA A 50 24.47 -37.14 2.74
CA ALA A 50 25.28 -35.95 2.94
C ALA A 50 25.12 -34.93 1.79
N ILE A 51 25.09 -35.41 0.54
CA ILE A 51 24.84 -34.55 -0.63
C ILE A 51 23.44 -33.91 -0.55
N VAL A 52 22.43 -34.71 -0.23
CA VAL A 52 21.06 -34.20 -0.06
C VAL A 52 20.99 -33.15 1.05
N LEU A 53 21.64 -33.38 2.20
CA LEU A 53 21.70 -32.41 3.28
C LEU A 53 22.43 -31.11 2.89
N ILE A 54 23.52 -31.23 2.10
CA ILE A 54 24.23 -30.05 1.61
C ILE A 54 23.36 -29.27 0.62
N LEU A 55 22.64 -29.94 -0.28
CA LEU A 55 21.71 -29.29 -1.21
C LEU A 55 20.53 -28.63 -0.50
N LEU A 56 19.93 -29.31 0.46
CA LEU A 56 18.82 -28.74 1.26
C LEU A 56 19.31 -27.60 2.15
N GLY A 57 20.44 -27.77 2.84
CA GLY A 57 21.05 -26.72 3.65
C GLY A 57 21.53 -25.52 2.83
N GLY A 58 22.14 -25.78 1.68
CA GLY A 58 22.55 -24.73 0.74
C GLY A 58 21.35 -23.95 0.22
N ASN A 59 20.28 -24.64 -0.17
CA ASN A 59 19.04 -23.99 -0.62
C ASN A 59 18.38 -23.17 0.51
N PHE A 60 18.39 -23.66 1.74
CA PHE A 60 17.90 -22.94 2.92
C PHE A 60 18.73 -21.69 3.24
N LEU A 61 20.05 -21.76 3.09
CA LEU A 61 20.95 -20.61 3.28
C LEU A 61 20.81 -19.58 2.16
N LEU A 62 20.65 -20.01 0.91
CA LEU A 62 20.44 -19.12 -0.24
C LEU A 62 19.07 -18.44 -0.19
N GLN A 63 18.03 -19.12 0.29
CA GLN A 63 16.70 -18.50 0.48
C GLN A 63 16.67 -17.48 1.63
N LYS A 64 17.62 -17.52 2.55
CA LYS A 64 17.71 -16.57 3.66
C LYS A 64 18.28 -15.20 3.24
N ASP A 65 19.06 -15.16 2.17
CA ASP A 65 19.68 -13.92 1.66
C ASP A 65 18.72 -13.08 0.77
N ASP A 66 17.66 -13.67 0.21
CA ASP A 66 16.64 -12.91 -0.54
C ASP A 66 15.73 -12.04 0.35
N GLN A 67 15.88 -12.08 1.68
CA GLN A 67 15.33 -11.11 2.61
C GLN A 67 16.33 -9.97 2.96
N MET A 68 17.23 -9.60 2.06
CA MET A 68 17.68 -8.21 2.07
C MET A 68 16.41 -7.37 1.84
N GLU A 69 15.85 -6.85 2.95
CA GLU A 69 14.80 -5.84 2.91
C GLU A 69 15.33 -4.72 2.01
N SER A 70 14.99 -4.79 0.73
CA SER A 70 15.22 -3.66 -0.16
C SER A 70 14.56 -2.49 0.55
N LEU A 71 15.32 -1.48 0.87
CA LEU A 71 14.78 -0.24 1.42
C LEU A 71 13.61 0.15 0.51
N PRO A 72 12.41 0.40 1.07
CA PRO A 72 11.27 0.72 0.25
C PRO A 72 11.63 1.91 -0.62
N SER A 73 11.62 1.73 -1.93
CA SER A 73 11.74 2.86 -2.83
C SER A 73 10.42 3.62 -2.77
N PHE A 74 10.51 4.95 -2.67
CA PHE A 74 9.35 5.83 -2.65
C PHE A 74 9.11 6.39 -4.05
N GLN A 75 7.85 6.49 -4.41
CA GLN A 75 7.37 7.19 -5.59
C GLN A 75 6.70 8.49 -5.18
N THR A 76 6.81 9.48 -6.02
CA THR A 76 6.14 10.76 -5.84
C THR A 76 5.25 11.03 -7.03
N LEU A 77 3.96 11.24 -6.77
CA LEU A 77 3.02 11.75 -7.75
C LEU A 77 2.72 13.21 -7.42
N TYR A 78 3.03 14.10 -8.35
CA TYR A 78 2.66 15.52 -8.29
C TYR A 78 1.59 15.80 -9.33
N VAL A 79 0.53 16.46 -8.90
CA VAL A 79 -0.58 16.91 -9.74
C VAL A 79 -0.53 18.44 -9.78
N PRO A 80 -0.23 19.05 -10.94
CA PRO A 80 -0.18 20.50 -11.06
C PRO A 80 -1.57 21.14 -10.90
N ALA A 81 -1.62 22.45 -10.78
CA ALA A 81 -2.86 23.21 -10.81
C ALA A 81 -3.65 22.90 -12.08
N GLY A 82 -4.96 22.97 -12.03
CA GLY A 82 -5.85 22.67 -13.16
C GLY A 82 -6.00 21.18 -13.49
N GLN A 83 -5.27 20.27 -12.86
CA GLN A 83 -5.29 18.84 -13.15
C GLN A 83 -5.78 18.01 -11.94
N ARG A 84 -6.08 16.77 -12.22
CA ARG A 84 -6.42 15.74 -11.23
C ARG A 84 -5.86 14.42 -11.68
N ALA A 85 -5.53 13.55 -10.72
CA ALA A 85 -5.06 12.21 -11.02
C ALA A 85 -5.80 11.19 -10.17
N GLU A 86 -5.98 10.00 -10.73
CA GLU A 86 -6.42 8.81 -10.02
C GLU A 86 -5.29 7.80 -10.06
N LEU A 87 -5.03 7.15 -8.92
CA LEU A 87 -4.07 6.06 -8.86
C LEU A 87 -4.56 4.96 -7.92
N ILE A 88 -4.05 3.76 -8.15
CA ILE A 88 -4.26 2.60 -7.28
C ILE A 88 -2.92 2.30 -6.62
N LEU A 89 -2.90 2.32 -5.29
CA LEU A 89 -1.72 2.00 -4.49
C LEU A 89 -1.43 0.49 -4.48
N PRO A 90 -0.23 0.05 -4.05
CA PRO A 90 0.15 -1.36 -4.03
C PRO A 90 -0.76 -2.27 -3.20
N ASP A 91 -1.50 -1.73 -2.23
CA ASP A 91 -2.48 -2.43 -1.40
C ASP A 91 -3.91 -2.44 -1.98
N SER A 92 -4.09 -1.94 -3.20
CA SER A 92 -5.36 -1.74 -3.90
C SER A 92 -6.23 -0.62 -3.32
N THR A 93 -5.67 0.26 -2.47
CA THR A 93 -6.31 1.51 -2.07
C THR A 93 -6.41 2.43 -3.29
N LYS A 94 -7.60 3.02 -3.51
CA LYS A 94 -7.80 4.01 -4.57
C LYS A 94 -7.62 5.41 -4.01
N VAL A 95 -6.90 6.24 -4.75
CA VAL A 95 -6.62 7.63 -4.36
C VAL A 95 -6.89 8.54 -5.54
N TRP A 96 -7.67 9.59 -5.31
CA TRP A 96 -7.82 10.71 -6.23
C TRP A 96 -7.09 11.92 -5.66
N LEU A 97 -6.15 12.46 -6.41
CA LEU A 97 -5.44 13.70 -6.05
C LEU A 97 -6.07 14.87 -6.77
N ASN A 98 -6.32 15.93 -6.01
CA ASN A 98 -6.80 17.19 -6.55
C ASN A 98 -5.65 18.04 -7.11
N ALA A 99 -5.99 19.18 -7.71
CA ALA A 99 -5.05 20.15 -8.24
C ALA A 99 -4.04 20.62 -7.18
N ASN A 100 -2.80 20.90 -7.60
CA ASN A 100 -1.70 21.36 -6.76
C ASN A 100 -1.42 20.44 -5.56
N SER A 101 -1.45 19.11 -5.78
CA SER A 101 -1.27 18.13 -4.73
C SER A 101 -0.12 17.18 -5.01
N LYS A 102 0.56 16.74 -3.96
CA LYS A 102 1.67 15.79 -4.01
C LYS A 102 1.41 14.64 -3.05
N LEU A 103 1.54 13.42 -3.56
CA LEU A 103 1.51 12.19 -2.77
C LEU A 103 2.83 11.45 -2.88
N VAL A 104 3.42 11.11 -1.75
CA VAL A 104 4.59 10.24 -1.65
C VAL A 104 4.16 8.91 -1.05
N TYR A 105 4.47 7.81 -1.73
CA TYR A 105 4.07 6.46 -1.30
C TYR A 105 5.15 5.44 -1.66
N PRO A 106 5.27 4.32 -0.93
CA PRO A 106 6.27 3.29 -1.21
C PRO A 106 5.82 2.39 -2.38
N THR A 107 6.78 1.82 -3.12
CA THR A 107 6.51 0.82 -4.16
C THR A 107 5.89 -0.47 -3.63
N SER A 108 6.08 -0.75 -2.32
CA SER A 108 5.41 -1.82 -1.58
C SER A 108 5.27 -1.42 -0.12
N PHE A 109 4.15 -1.77 0.50
CA PHE A 109 3.96 -1.54 1.93
C PHE A 109 4.64 -2.63 2.75
N LYS A 110 5.35 -2.24 3.81
CA LYS A 110 5.90 -3.16 4.80
C LYS A 110 4.79 -3.76 5.67
N LYS A 111 5.04 -4.93 6.25
CA LYS A 111 4.15 -5.49 7.27
C LYS A 111 4.04 -4.54 8.46
N GLY A 112 2.83 -4.35 8.96
CA GLY A 112 2.53 -3.58 10.16
C GLY A 112 1.98 -2.17 9.92
N ILE A 113 2.35 -1.47 8.84
CA ILE A 113 1.83 -0.13 8.55
C ILE A 113 1.87 0.19 7.05
N ARG A 114 0.84 0.87 6.55
CA ARG A 114 0.72 1.38 5.19
C ARG A 114 0.76 2.91 5.24
N GLN A 115 1.93 3.50 5.08
CA GLN A 115 2.11 4.94 5.22
C GLN A 115 2.30 5.62 3.87
N VAL A 116 1.63 6.76 3.71
CA VAL A 116 1.78 7.71 2.60
C VAL A 116 1.89 9.13 3.17
N GLU A 117 2.51 10.05 2.41
CA GLU A 117 2.62 11.46 2.77
C GLU A 117 1.88 12.30 1.75
N LEU A 118 1.02 13.20 2.23
CA LEU A 118 0.18 14.08 1.42
C LEU A 118 0.49 15.54 1.71
N ASP A 119 0.72 16.31 0.65
CA ASP A 119 0.65 17.77 0.62
C ASP A 119 -0.36 18.18 -0.44
N GLY A 120 -1.48 18.78 -0.04
CA GLY A 120 -2.60 19.09 -0.92
C GLY A 120 -3.91 18.43 -0.53
N GLU A 121 -4.76 18.15 -1.50
CA GLU A 121 -6.05 17.50 -1.28
C GLU A 121 -6.12 16.13 -1.99
N ALA A 122 -6.54 15.12 -1.23
CA ALA A 122 -6.78 13.79 -1.75
C ALA A 122 -8.04 13.14 -1.16
N TYR A 123 -8.71 12.37 -1.99
CA TYR A 123 -9.80 11.49 -1.60
C TYR A 123 -9.27 10.05 -1.60
N PHE A 124 -9.52 9.33 -0.51
CA PHE A 124 -9.05 7.96 -0.31
C PHE A 124 -10.25 7.01 -0.19
N ASP A 125 -10.23 5.90 -0.92
CA ASP A 125 -11.02 4.70 -0.66
C ASP A 125 -10.07 3.58 -0.26
N VAL A 126 -9.82 3.49 1.06
CA VAL A 126 -8.80 2.63 1.62
C VAL A 126 -9.27 1.19 1.70
N LYS A 127 -8.49 0.27 1.14
CA LYS A 127 -8.72 -1.16 1.26
C LYS A 127 -8.66 -1.60 2.72
N HIS A 128 -9.72 -2.26 3.18
CA HIS A 128 -9.82 -2.72 4.57
C HIS A 128 -8.73 -3.74 4.92
N ASN A 129 -8.00 -3.48 6.03
CA ASN A 129 -7.01 -4.37 6.59
C ASN A 129 -6.74 -3.99 8.06
N GLU A 130 -7.22 -4.81 8.99
CA GLU A 130 -7.11 -4.57 10.45
C GLU A 130 -5.68 -4.79 10.96
N ASP A 131 -4.93 -5.71 10.36
CA ASP A 131 -3.57 -6.06 10.81
C ASP A 131 -2.53 -5.01 10.39
N ASN A 132 -2.83 -4.21 9.34
CA ASN A 132 -1.92 -3.20 8.79
C ASN A 132 -2.67 -1.87 8.61
N PRO A 133 -2.69 -0.99 9.61
CA PRO A 133 -3.32 0.33 9.51
C PRO A 133 -2.75 1.15 8.35
N PHE A 134 -3.63 1.97 7.72
CA PHE A 134 -3.23 2.92 6.70
C PHE A 134 -3.08 4.31 7.33
N VAL A 135 -1.95 4.96 7.10
CA VAL A 135 -1.62 6.26 7.67
C VAL A 135 -1.35 7.27 6.57
N VAL A 136 -2.09 8.36 6.59
CA VAL A 136 -1.81 9.54 5.78
C VAL A 136 -1.11 10.56 6.65
N GLY A 137 0.20 10.75 6.42
CA GLY A 137 0.99 11.82 7.00
C GLY A 137 0.70 13.14 6.28
N THR A 138 0.49 14.21 7.04
CA THR A 138 0.41 15.58 6.53
C THR A 138 1.27 16.49 7.40
N LYS A 139 1.51 17.72 6.96
CA LYS A 139 2.24 18.73 7.77
C LYS A 139 1.54 18.99 9.12
N SER A 140 0.22 18.88 9.16
CA SER A 140 -0.58 19.23 10.34
C SER A 140 -0.79 18.05 11.29
N MET A 141 -1.02 16.85 10.78
CA MET A 141 -1.26 15.66 11.59
C MET A 141 -1.22 14.37 10.78
N ASN A 142 -1.21 13.23 11.48
CA ASN A 142 -1.38 11.90 10.89
C ASN A 142 -2.83 11.44 11.03
N VAL A 143 -3.37 10.90 9.94
CA VAL A 143 -4.71 10.31 9.84
C VAL A 143 -4.58 8.80 9.75
N THR A 144 -5.06 8.07 10.75
CA THR A 144 -4.95 6.61 10.82
C THR A 144 -6.31 5.95 10.59
N VAL A 145 -6.35 4.97 9.67
CA VAL A 145 -7.57 4.25 9.30
C VAL A 145 -7.29 2.77 9.06
N LEU A 146 -8.33 1.93 9.13
CA LEU A 146 -8.24 0.49 8.83
C LEU A 146 -8.85 0.11 7.47
N GLY A 147 -9.86 0.88 7.02
CA GLY A 147 -10.58 0.64 5.77
C GLY A 147 -11.74 1.63 5.68
N THR A 148 -11.50 2.78 5.08
CA THR A 148 -12.25 4.00 5.29
C THR A 148 -12.30 4.79 4.00
N GLU A 149 -13.43 5.45 3.75
CA GLU A 149 -13.60 6.38 2.64
C GLU A 149 -13.65 7.80 3.19
N PHE A 150 -12.67 8.63 2.82
CA PHE A 150 -12.49 9.96 3.41
C PHE A 150 -11.74 10.91 2.47
N ASN A 151 -11.90 12.21 2.71
CA ASN A 151 -11.18 13.28 2.04
C ASN A 151 -10.28 14.01 3.02
N VAL A 152 -9.07 14.34 2.61
CA VAL A 152 -8.12 15.18 3.35
C VAL A 152 -7.73 16.36 2.49
N SER A 153 -7.86 17.58 3.02
CA SER A 153 -7.33 18.80 2.43
C SER A 153 -6.32 19.40 3.40
N ALA A 154 -5.04 19.37 3.03
CA ALA A 154 -3.91 19.73 3.89
C ALA A 154 -2.78 20.32 3.04
N TYR A 155 -3.02 21.46 2.40
CA TYR A 155 -2.02 22.20 1.64
C TYR A 155 -1.01 22.85 2.59
N SER A 156 0.28 22.66 2.34
CA SER A 156 1.34 23.13 3.24
C SER A 156 1.54 24.64 3.27
N ASP A 157 1.08 25.36 2.25
CA ASP A 157 1.08 26.81 2.10
C ASP A 157 -0.16 27.50 2.70
N ILE A 158 -1.18 26.71 3.10
CA ILE A 158 -2.41 27.18 3.71
C ILE A 158 -2.49 26.66 5.14
N GLU A 159 -2.82 27.52 6.09
CA GLU A 159 -3.00 27.10 7.48
C GLU A 159 -4.27 26.25 7.69
N GLU A 160 -5.18 26.28 6.74
CA GLU A 160 -6.45 25.54 6.81
C GLU A 160 -6.21 24.05 6.55
N PHE A 161 -6.82 23.23 7.39
CA PHE A 161 -6.81 21.77 7.31
C PHE A 161 -8.24 21.25 7.42
N ASN A 162 -8.60 20.26 6.61
CA ASN A 162 -9.91 19.62 6.67
C ASN A 162 -9.80 18.12 6.44
N ILE A 163 -10.48 17.34 7.29
CA ILE A 163 -10.75 15.92 7.06
C ILE A 163 -12.25 15.73 7.07
N ALA A 164 -12.79 15.04 6.07
CA ALA A 164 -14.18 14.64 6.00
C ALA A 164 -14.27 13.12 5.87
N LEU A 165 -15.04 12.51 6.75
CA LEU A 165 -15.23 11.05 6.81
C LEU A 165 -16.56 10.67 6.18
N LEU A 166 -16.51 9.89 5.08
CA LEU A 166 -17.70 9.46 4.36
C LEU A 166 -18.16 8.07 4.79
N ARG A 167 -17.23 7.13 5.01
CA ARG A 167 -17.55 5.78 5.45
C ARG A 167 -16.43 5.21 6.32
N GLY A 168 -16.79 4.45 7.35
CA GLY A 168 -15.85 3.81 8.27
C GLY A 168 -15.60 4.61 9.54
N SER A 169 -14.37 4.62 10.03
CA SER A 169 -13.95 5.41 11.21
C SER A 169 -12.51 5.89 11.04
N ILE A 170 -12.24 7.06 11.59
CA ILE A 170 -10.89 7.67 11.62
C ILE A 170 -10.51 7.93 13.07
N GLU A 171 -9.27 7.66 13.40
CA GLU A 171 -8.65 8.08 14.66
C GLU A 171 -7.64 9.19 14.39
N LEU A 172 -7.84 10.35 15.01
CA LEU A 172 -6.99 11.53 14.90
C LEU A 172 -6.22 11.78 16.18
N ASN A 173 -4.95 12.07 16.07
CA ASN A 173 -4.11 12.61 17.14
C ASN A 173 -4.08 14.13 16.99
N LEU A 174 -5.01 14.84 17.61
CA LEU A 174 -5.05 16.29 17.56
C LEU A 174 -4.01 16.89 18.52
N PRO A 175 -3.17 17.83 18.07
CA PRO A 175 -2.09 18.40 18.88
C PRO A 175 -2.56 19.13 20.16
N ASP A 176 -3.79 19.67 20.11
CA ASP A 176 -4.42 20.41 21.22
C ASP A 176 -5.23 19.54 22.18
N ARG A 177 -5.25 18.21 21.96
CA ARG A 177 -6.03 17.27 22.79
C ARG A 177 -5.14 16.17 23.35
N SER A 178 -5.27 15.92 24.64
CA SER A 178 -4.57 14.82 25.33
C SER A 178 -5.13 13.43 24.97
N ARG A 179 -6.30 13.36 24.30
CA ARG A 179 -6.96 12.11 23.90
C ARG A 179 -7.16 12.09 22.40
N ARG A 180 -7.04 10.88 21.83
CA ARG A 180 -7.40 10.61 20.44
C ARG A 180 -8.85 10.95 20.17
N TYR A 181 -9.10 11.64 19.06
CA TYR A 181 -10.44 11.95 18.60
C TYR A 181 -10.88 10.92 17.57
N ARG A 182 -11.98 10.24 17.83
CA ARG A 182 -12.55 9.28 16.88
C ARG A 182 -13.70 9.93 16.12
N MET A 183 -13.55 9.99 14.79
CA MET A 183 -14.60 10.45 13.88
C MET A 183 -15.52 9.30 13.48
N THR A 184 -16.79 9.62 13.27
CA THR A 184 -17.82 8.75 12.70
C THR A 184 -18.25 9.24 11.31
N ALA A 185 -18.83 8.34 10.51
CA ALA A 185 -19.25 8.67 9.14
C ALA A 185 -20.25 9.86 9.13
N GLY A 186 -20.05 10.78 8.20
CA GLY A 186 -20.80 12.04 8.10
C GLY A 186 -20.17 13.21 8.85
N GLU A 187 -19.09 12.98 9.60
CA GLU A 187 -18.37 14.05 10.30
C GLU A 187 -17.21 14.63 9.47
N GLN A 188 -16.89 15.88 9.75
CA GLN A 188 -15.69 16.56 9.31
C GLN A 188 -14.99 17.24 10.48
N VAL A 189 -13.64 17.29 10.42
CA VAL A 189 -12.81 18.06 11.34
C VAL A 189 -11.99 19.03 10.55
N PHE A 190 -12.02 20.28 10.92
CA PHE A 190 -11.24 21.33 10.27
C PHE A 190 -10.49 22.19 11.29
N TYR A 191 -9.32 22.69 10.88
CA TYR A 191 -8.57 23.66 11.64
C TYR A 191 -8.90 25.07 11.16
N LYS A 192 -9.30 25.92 12.10
CA LYS A 192 -9.63 27.30 11.80
C LYS A 192 -9.34 28.18 13.02
N LYS A 193 -8.64 29.31 12.76
CA LYS A 193 -8.29 30.30 13.79
C LYS A 193 -7.64 29.69 15.04
N GLY A 194 -6.66 28.80 14.84
CA GLY A 194 -5.90 28.19 15.94
C GLY A 194 -6.61 27.04 16.67
N LYS A 195 -7.76 26.54 16.18
CA LYS A 195 -8.54 25.49 16.87
C LYS A 195 -9.04 24.42 15.90
N TYR A 196 -9.08 23.18 16.37
CA TYR A 196 -9.75 22.09 15.68
C TYR A 196 -11.23 22.07 16.04
N VAL A 197 -12.06 22.11 15.02
CA VAL A 197 -13.54 22.13 15.14
C VAL A 197 -14.11 20.91 14.43
N SER A 198 -15.00 20.17 15.09
CA SER A 198 -15.77 19.09 14.48
C SER A 198 -17.17 19.56 14.11
N ALA A 199 -17.67 19.12 12.95
CA ALA A 199 -19.03 19.41 12.47
C ALA A 199 -19.53 18.25 11.60
N GLN A 200 -20.83 18.25 11.30
CA GLN A 200 -21.38 17.38 10.27
C GLN A 200 -21.01 17.90 8.87
N ILE A 201 -20.84 17.01 7.91
CA ILE A 201 -20.58 17.37 6.53
C ILE A 201 -21.82 18.05 5.96
N GLY A 202 -21.70 19.34 5.68
CA GLY A 202 -22.84 20.14 5.19
C GLY A 202 -23.14 19.94 3.70
N ASN A 203 -22.18 19.48 2.91
CA ASN A 203 -22.33 19.31 1.46
C ASN A 203 -21.58 18.06 0.97
N MET A 204 -22.28 16.97 0.78
CA MET A 204 -21.72 15.73 0.24
C MET A 204 -21.34 15.85 -1.25
N ASP A 205 -21.98 16.74 -1.99
CA ASP A 205 -21.66 16.97 -3.40
C ASP A 205 -20.25 17.61 -3.58
N TYR A 206 -19.68 18.18 -2.52
CA TYR A 206 -18.30 18.71 -2.56
C TYR A 206 -17.31 17.64 -3.07
N PHE A 207 -17.44 16.39 -2.66
CA PHE A 207 -16.50 15.31 -3.01
C PHE A 207 -16.64 14.79 -4.44
N LYS A 208 -17.60 15.33 -5.22
CA LYS A 208 -17.72 15.06 -6.66
C LYS A 208 -16.64 15.74 -7.49
N TRP A 209 -15.77 16.55 -6.87
CA TRP A 209 -14.59 17.07 -7.56
C TRP A 209 -13.77 15.95 -8.21
N LYS A 210 -13.67 14.77 -7.57
CA LYS A 210 -13.01 13.58 -8.14
C LYS A 210 -13.60 13.14 -9.48
N GLU A 211 -14.88 13.43 -9.72
CA GLU A 211 -15.60 13.14 -10.98
C GLU A 211 -15.58 14.33 -11.97
N GLY A 212 -14.89 15.40 -11.60
CA GLY A 212 -14.83 16.61 -12.43
C GLY A 212 -16.02 17.54 -12.28
N LEU A 213 -16.74 17.47 -11.18
CA LEU A 213 -17.88 18.34 -10.89
C LEU A 213 -17.57 19.25 -9.70
N LEU A 214 -17.57 20.55 -9.92
CA LEU A 214 -17.47 21.56 -8.88
C LEU A 214 -18.87 21.87 -8.34
N CYS A 215 -19.05 21.61 -7.04
CA CYS A 215 -20.33 21.82 -6.39
C CYS A 215 -20.17 22.85 -5.27
N PHE A 216 -20.82 23.99 -5.44
CA PHE A 216 -20.88 25.06 -4.45
C PHE A 216 -22.26 25.03 -3.79
N ASN A 217 -22.29 25.20 -2.48
CA ASN A 217 -23.52 25.25 -1.71
C ASN A 217 -23.42 26.42 -0.72
N ASN A 218 -24.16 27.50 -1.01
CA ASN A 218 -24.20 28.71 -0.21
C ASN A 218 -22.78 29.26 0.11
N GLN A 219 -21.88 29.28 -0.88
CA GLN A 219 -20.51 29.73 -0.73
C GLN A 219 -20.36 31.20 -1.12
N PRO A 220 -19.58 32.01 -0.38
CA PRO A 220 -19.22 33.35 -0.81
C PRO A 220 -18.50 33.31 -2.17
N ILE A 221 -18.74 34.33 -3.01
CA ILE A 221 -18.16 34.38 -4.37
C ILE A 221 -16.63 34.42 -4.30
N HIS A 222 -16.01 35.12 -3.35
CA HIS A 222 -14.56 35.13 -3.23
C HIS A 222 -13.99 33.72 -3.00
N VAL A 223 -14.64 32.87 -2.21
CA VAL A 223 -14.24 31.47 -1.99
C VAL A 223 -14.39 30.64 -3.27
N ILE A 224 -15.42 30.94 -4.08
CA ILE A 224 -15.61 30.30 -5.39
C ILE A 224 -14.47 30.68 -6.32
N ILE A 225 -14.11 31.97 -6.38
CA ILE A 225 -13.01 32.48 -7.22
C ILE A 225 -11.67 31.82 -6.83
N ASP A 226 -11.38 31.69 -5.55
CA ASP A 226 -10.15 31.00 -5.09
C ASP A 226 -10.10 29.55 -5.55
N LYS A 227 -11.24 28.85 -5.50
CA LYS A 227 -11.32 27.50 -6.06
C LYS A 227 -11.16 27.46 -7.58
N LEU A 228 -11.72 28.43 -8.31
CA LEU A 228 -11.55 28.50 -9.75
C LEU A 228 -10.08 28.71 -10.15
N ARG A 229 -9.31 29.51 -9.41
CA ARG A 229 -7.86 29.64 -9.61
C ARG A 229 -7.15 28.28 -9.57
N LEU A 230 -7.47 27.48 -8.56
CA LEU A 230 -6.89 26.16 -8.39
C LEU A 230 -7.33 25.16 -9.47
N TYR A 231 -8.64 25.11 -9.76
CA TYR A 231 -9.22 24.10 -10.66
C TYR A 231 -8.98 24.38 -12.16
N TYR A 232 -8.67 25.60 -12.54
CA TYR A 232 -8.44 25.99 -13.94
C TYR A 232 -7.02 26.46 -14.23
N ASP A 233 -6.16 26.45 -13.22
CA ASP A 233 -4.77 26.95 -13.33
C ASP A 233 -4.74 28.33 -13.98
N VAL A 234 -5.53 29.27 -13.49
CA VAL A 234 -5.67 30.60 -14.04
C VAL A 234 -5.46 31.66 -12.96
N ARG A 235 -4.73 32.72 -13.30
CA ARG A 235 -4.63 33.90 -12.43
C ARG A 235 -5.94 34.69 -12.55
N ILE A 236 -6.58 34.97 -11.42
CA ILE A 236 -7.79 35.82 -11.38
C ILE A 236 -7.51 37.01 -10.47
N GLU A 237 -7.50 38.18 -11.03
CA GLU A 237 -7.44 39.44 -10.29
C GLU A 237 -8.85 40.00 -10.17
N VAL A 238 -9.21 40.43 -8.99
CA VAL A 238 -10.57 40.91 -8.70
C VAL A 238 -10.43 42.26 -8.01
N ALA A 239 -11.16 43.26 -8.52
CA ALA A 239 -11.33 44.52 -7.80
C ALA A 239 -12.11 44.29 -6.50
N ASP A 240 -12.01 45.20 -5.56
CA ASP A 240 -12.81 45.17 -4.34
C ASP A 240 -14.27 45.50 -4.69
N LEU A 241 -15.06 44.43 -4.86
CA LEU A 241 -16.44 44.51 -5.34
C LEU A 241 -17.42 43.93 -4.30
N PRO A 242 -18.52 44.62 -4.00
CA PRO A 242 -19.46 44.20 -2.96
C PRO A 242 -20.05 42.81 -3.17
N PHE A 243 -20.21 42.35 -4.43
CA PHE A 243 -20.77 41.03 -4.71
C PHE A 243 -19.88 39.86 -4.26
N LEU A 244 -18.61 40.08 -3.91
CA LEU A 244 -17.70 39.05 -3.48
C LEU A 244 -18.14 38.36 -2.16
N GLU A 245 -18.89 39.08 -1.35
CA GLU A 245 -19.48 38.52 -0.11
C GLU A 245 -20.83 37.86 -0.34
N GLU A 246 -21.43 38.05 -1.51
CA GLU A 246 -22.69 37.40 -1.90
C GLU A 246 -22.47 35.89 -2.00
N ARG A 247 -23.54 35.13 -1.82
CA ARG A 247 -23.46 33.67 -1.74
C ARG A 247 -24.12 33.06 -2.97
N TYR A 248 -23.45 32.04 -3.49
CA TYR A 248 -23.90 31.31 -4.66
C TYR A 248 -23.99 29.80 -4.40
N SER A 249 -24.97 29.15 -5.02
CA SER A 249 -25.11 27.70 -5.09
C SER A 249 -25.22 27.24 -6.53
N GLY A 250 -24.35 26.34 -6.94
CA GLY A 250 -24.35 25.83 -8.31
C GLY A 250 -23.43 24.64 -8.50
N LYS A 251 -23.57 24.02 -9.67
CA LYS A 251 -22.75 22.88 -10.07
C LYS A 251 -22.18 23.12 -11.47
N PHE A 252 -20.87 22.95 -11.61
CA PHE A 252 -20.15 23.19 -12.86
C PHE A 252 -19.29 21.98 -13.23
N ARG A 253 -19.29 21.59 -14.49
CA ARG A 253 -18.34 20.59 -15.00
C ARG A 253 -17.03 21.28 -15.36
N VAL A 254 -15.92 20.83 -14.77
CA VAL A 254 -14.60 21.43 -15.04
C VAL A 254 -14.27 21.45 -16.54
N LYS A 255 -14.68 20.44 -17.29
CA LYS A 255 -14.46 20.34 -18.74
C LYS A 255 -15.13 21.44 -19.57
N GLU A 256 -16.11 22.15 -19.01
CA GLU A 256 -16.81 23.24 -19.72
C GLU A 256 -16.02 24.56 -19.71
N GLY A 257 -14.93 24.61 -18.95
CA GLY A 257 -14.03 25.75 -18.88
C GLY A 257 -14.51 26.87 -17.95
N ILE A 258 -13.55 27.67 -17.50
CA ILE A 258 -13.81 28.77 -16.56
C ILE A 258 -14.75 29.83 -17.07
N GLU A 259 -14.71 30.12 -18.39
CA GLU A 259 -15.57 31.15 -18.98
C GLU A 259 -17.06 30.80 -18.85
N GLN A 260 -17.40 29.51 -18.90
CA GLN A 260 -18.76 29.07 -18.65
C GLN A 260 -19.22 29.38 -17.25
N VAL A 261 -18.35 29.14 -16.27
CA VAL A 261 -18.61 29.45 -14.86
C VAL A 261 -18.82 30.95 -14.68
N LEU A 262 -17.92 31.77 -15.21
CA LEU A 262 -18.01 33.24 -15.12
C LEU A 262 -19.29 33.78 -15.79
N LYS A 263 -19.67 33.26 -16.97
CA LYS A 263 -20.92 33.63 -17.65
C LYS A 263 -22.15 33.33 -16.80
N VAL A 264 -22.18 32.18 -16.13
CA VAL A 264 -23.30 31.81 -15.22
C VAL A 264 -23.34 32.75 -14.02
N LEU A 265 -22.18 33.03 -13.40
CA LEU A 265 -22.12 33.98 -12.28
C LEU A 265 -22.57 35.39 -12.68
N GLN A 266 -22.27 35.84 -13.91
CA GLN A 266 -22.73 37.14 -14.46
C GLN A 266 -24.26 37.23 -14.63
N LEU A 267 -25.00 36.13 -14.69
CA LEU A 267 -26.46 36.18 -14.76
C LEU A 267 -27.08 36.64 -13.44
N GLU A 268 -26.44 36.41 -12.32
CA GLU A 268 -26.92 36.75 -10.99
C GLU A 268 -26.21 37.97 -10.39
N HIS A 269 -24.94 38.19 -10.79
CA HIS A 269 -24.08 39.23 -10.23
C HIS A 269 -23.57 40.17 -11.30
N LYS A 270 -23.65 41.48 -11.09
CA LYS A 270 -23.23 42.51 -12.01
C LYS A 270 -21.72 42.73 -11.95
N PHE A 271 -20.96 42.11 -12.84
CA PHE A 271 -19.55 42.36 -13.06
C PHE A 271 -19.20 42.16 -14.55
N THR A 272 -18.04 42.65 -14.92
CA THR A 272 -17.43 42.39 -16.24
C THR A 272 -16.09 41.69 -16.02
N TYR A 273 -15.63 40.93 -16.99
CA TYR A 273 -14.28 40.38 -16.96
C TYR A 273 -13.59 40.51 -18.31
N VAL A 274 -12.27 40.59 -18.25
CA VAL A 274 -11.37 40.54 -19.42
C VAL A 274 -10.43 39.37 -19.20
N LYS A 275 -10.25 38.57 -20.26
CA LYS A 275 -9.32 37.46 -20.26
C LYS A 275 -8.14 37.77 -21.16
N ASP A 276 -6.95 37.71 -20.62
CA ASP A 276 -5.68 37.73 -21.32
C ASP A 276 -5.13 36.31 -21.42
N ASN A 277 -5.12 35.78 -22.64
CA ASN A 277 -4.66 34.41 -22.88
C ASN A 277 -3.12 34.28 -22.86
N GLU A 278 -2.38 35.37 -23.14
CA GLU A 278 -0.92 35.33 -23.11
C GLU A 278 -0.41 35.28 -21.66
N LEU A 279 -1.04 36.02 -20.76
CA LEU A 279 -0.71 36.09 -19.36
C LEU A 279 -1.46 35.04 -18.52
N ASN A 280 -2.35 34.24 -19.12
CA ASN A 280 -3.27 33.35 -18.41
C ASN A 280 -4.00 34.07 -17.25
N LEU A 281 -4.47 35.28 -17.52
CA LEU A 281 -5.02 36.20 -16.54
C LEU A 281 -6.47 36.53 -16.84
N ILE A 282 -7.32 36.53 -15.84
CA ILE A 282 -8.69 37.06 -15.88
C ILE A 282 -8.76 38.20 -14.88
N THR A 283 -9.17 39.34 -15.37
CA THR A 283 -9.43 40.54 -14.54
C THR A 283 -10.92 40.75 -14.41
N ILE A 284 -11.45 40.69 -13.20
CA ILE A 284 -12.86 40.96 -12.89
C ILE A 284 -13.00 42.38 -12.36
N LYS A 285 -13.96 43.13 -12.97
CA LYS A 285 -14.20 44.56 -12.70
C LYS A 285 -15.65 44.83 -12.41
#